data_c0d09a710e9fb8b1aebc32f77e084cc5
#
_entry.id   c0d09a710e9fb8b1aebc32f77e084cc5
#
_cell.length_a   1.000
_cell.length_b   1.000
_cell.length_c   1.000
_cell.angle_alpha   90.00
_cell.angle_beta   90.00
_cell.angle_gamma   90.00
#
_symmetry.space_group_name_H-M   'P 1'
#
loop_
_entity.id
_entity.type
_entity.pdbx_description
1 polymer ?
#
loop_
_entity_poly.entity_id
_entity_poly.type
_entity_poly.pdbx_seq_one_letter_code
_entity_poly.pdbx_strand_id
1 'polypeptide(L)'
;YSINGNTYTSAGSYVDVLTSSNGCDSTVTTVITLSAGPSVSLAPSGPITICNGLSTTLTSSVTNANYTYVWSDANGVIAGATGTTYSVSSAGTYSLSITTPTGCSSTSNSVVVSVISVSTPSALSTSSIQLDRATMNWGAVANVDHYDVRIREQGAGTSWTLISNILTTSRQKTGLSSSTTYEWQVRSACTNDSSSVSAWSSSEIFSTLTPCTTPQNPNESGITLTQATLNWDA
;
A
#
# COMPACT_ATOMS: atom_id res chain seq x y z
N TYR A 1 37.74 -9.89 -31.58
CA TYR A 1 39.13 -10.34 -31.59
C TYR A 1 39.78 -10.05 -32.95
N SER A 2 40.95 -9.54 -32.96
CA SER A 2 41.64 -9.22 -34.21
C SER A 2 43.04 -9.85 -34.24
N ILE A 3 43.40 -10.46 -35.37
CA ILE A 3 44.72 -11.02 -35.62
C ILE A 3 45.07 -10.82 -37.09
N ASN A 4 46.33 -10.46 -37.38
CA ASN A 4 46.85 -10.28 -38.72
C ASN A 4 45.94 -9.44 -39.65
N GLY A 5 45.33 -8.35 -39.10
CA GLY A 5 44.41 -7.49 -39.84
C GLY A 5 42.98 -8.04 -40.01
N ASN A 6 42.71 -9.28 -39.66
CA ASN A 6 41.37 -9.85 -39.62
C ASN A 6 40.67 -9.61 -38.30
N THR A 7 39.39 -9.24 -38.33
CA THR A 7 38.56 -9.05 -37.15
C THR A 7 37.42 -10.07 -37.15
N TYR A 8 37.34 -10.84 -36.08
CA TYR A 8 36.33 -11.88 -35.85
C TYR A 8 35.34 -11.48 -34.81
N THR A 9 34.07 -11.44 -35.18
CA THR A 9 32.95 -10.98 -34.31
C THR A 9 31.92 -12.07 -34.00
N SER A 10 32.06 -13.26 -34.61
CA SER A 10 31.12 -14.38 -34.42
C SER A 10 31.86 -15.58 -33.82
N ALA A 11 31.11 -16.48 -33.20
CA ALA A 11 31.63 -17.77 -32.75
C ALA A 11 32.06 -18.58 -33.96
N GLY A 12 33.19 -19.27 -33.82
CA GLY A 12 33.74 -20.09 -34.88
C GLY A 12 35.21 -20.45 -34.66
N SER A 13 35.73 -21.29 -35.53
CA SER A 13 37.17 -21.59 -35.60
C SER A 13 37.72 -20.91 -36.84
N TYR A 14 38.71 -20.05 -36.66
CA TYR A 14 39.31 -19.22 -37.69
C TYR A 14 40.79 -19.59 -37.82
N VAL A 15 41.28 -19.72 -39.04
CA VAL A 15 42.68 -20.05 -39.31
C VAL A 15 43.31 -18.85 -40.02
N ASP A 16 44.31 -18.26 -39.39
CA ASP A 16 45.12 -17.18 -39.95
C ASP A 16 46.52 -17.73 -40.32
N VAL A 17 47.02 -17.34 -41.49
CA VAL A 17 48.39 -17.65 -41.91
C VAL A 17 49.26 -16.43 -41.61
N LEU A 18 50.26 -16.62 -40.80
CA LEU A 18 51.27 -15.60 -40.47
C LEU A 18 52.53 -15.95 -41.24
N THR A 19 52.93 -15.07 -42.18
CA THR A 19 54.15 -15.23 -42.97
C THR A 19 55.30 -14.48 -42.32
N SER A 20 56.38 -15.16 -41.98
CA SER A 20 57.58 -14.53 -41.43
C SER A 20 58.38 -13.83 -42.52
N SER A 21 59.28 -12.89 -42.11
CA SER A 21 60.18 -12.19 -43.04
C SER A 21 61.09 -13.12 -43.83
N ASN A 22 61.26 -14.36 -43.41
CA ASN A 22 62.06 -15.41 -44.11
C ASN A 22 61.21 -16.31 -44.95
N GLY A 23 59.91 -16.00 -45.21
CA GLY A 23 59.04 -16.77 -46.09
C GLY A 23 58.48 -18.06 -45.52
N CYS A 24 58.66 -18.33 -44.24
CA CYS A 24 58.04 -19.47 -43.55
C CYS A 24 56.66 -19.10 -43.05
N ASP A 25 55.65 -19.90 -43.42
CA ASP A 25 54.28 -19.68 -42.95
C ASP A 25 54.00 -20.42 -41.65
N SER A 26 53.31 -19.76 -40.75
CA SER A 26 52.76 -20.36 -39.53
C SER A 26 51.25 -20.21 -39.53
N THR A 27 50.54 -21.25 -39.19
CA THR A 27 49.08 -21.19 -39.05
C THR A 27 48.70 -21.01 -37.57
N VAL A 28 47.82 -20.03 -37.29
CA VAL A 28 47.22 -19.82 -35.99
C VAL A 28 45.72 -20.14 -36.11
N THR A 29 45.28 -21.10 -35.33
CA THR A 29 43.85 -21.40 -35.23
C THR A 29 43.29 -20.71 -33.99
N THR A 30 42.37 -19.78 -34.23
CA THR A 30 41.64 -19.07 -33.15
C THR A 30 40.25 -19.60 -33.06
N VAL A 31 39.88 -20.10 -31.88
CA VAL A 31 38.50 -20.53 -31.57
C VAL A 31 37.83 -19.45 -30.76
N ILE A 32 36.80 -18.84 -31.34
CA ILE A 32 35.94 -17.85 -30.65
C ILE A 32 34.70 -18.57 -30.18
N THR A 33 34.45 -18.51 -28.89
CA THR A 33 33.24 -19.00 -28.25
C THR A 33 32.44 -17.81 -27.70
N LEU A 34 31.16 -17.76 -28.03
CA LEU A 34 30.23 -16.82 -27.42
C LEU A 34 29.67 -17.44 -26.13
N SER A 35 29.88 -16.76 -25.01
CA SER A 35 29.23 -17.10 -23.78
C SER A 35 27.90 -16.36 -23.70
N ALA A 36 26.81 -17.08 -23.38
CA ALA A 36 25.56 -16.42 -23.07
C ALA A 36 25.78 -15.57 -21.83
N GLY A 37 25.22 -14.35 -21.80
CA GLY A 37 25.17 -13.52 -20.60
C GLY A 37 24.43 -14.23 -19.46
N PRO A 38 24.62 -13.80 -18.20
CA PRO A 38 23.93 -14.37 -17.08
C PRO A 38 22.44 -14.13 -17.19
N SER A 39 21.60 -15.14 -16.87
CA SER A 39 20.15 -14.95 -16.77
C SER A 39 19.82 -14.23 -15.48
N VAL A 40 19.10 -13.12 -15.54
CA VAL A 40 18.69 -12.31 -14.38
C VAL A 40 17.17 -12.06 -14.39
N SER A 41 16.55 -12.16 -13.24
CA SER A 41 15.15 -11.77 -13.01
C SER A 41 15.01 -11.00 -11.72
N LEU A 42 13.91 -10.26 -11.58
CA LEU A 42 13.55 -9.53 -10.37
C LEU A 42 12.44 -10.24 -9.62
N ALA A 43 12.53 -10.22 -8.30
CA ALA A 43 11.48 -10.64 -7.40
C ALA A 43 11.10 -9.47 -6.45
N PRO A 44 9.79 -9.25 -6.23
CA PRO A 44 8.65 -9.86 -6.90
C PRO A 44 8.57 -9.51 -8.39
N SER A 45 8.02 -10.40 -9.23
CA SER A 45 8.10 -10.28 -10.71
C SER A 45 6.88 -9.64 -11.38
N GLY A 46 5.78 -9.51 -10.68
CA GLY A 46 4.51 -8.98 -11.22
C GLY A 46 4.31 -7.49 -10.93
N PRO A 47 3.22 -6.91 -11.40
CA PRO A 47 2.86 -5.56 -10.99
C PRO A 47 2.64 -5.51 -9.48
N ILE A 48 3.20 -4.49 -8.83
CA ILE A 48 3.18 -4.29 -7.38
C ILE A 48 2.41 -3.02 -7.11
N THR A 49 1.52 -3.06 -6.11
CA THR A 49 0.86 -1.87 -5.59
C THR A 49 1.34 -1.62 -4.16
N ILE A 50 1.82 -0.43 -3.89
CA ILE A 50 2.21 0.02 -2.56
C ILE A 50 1.36 1.21 -2.12
N CYS A 51 1.16 1.36 -0.83
CA CYS A 51 0.51 2.53 -0.27
C CYS A 51 1.48 3.70 -0.20
N ASN A 52 0.98 4.93 -0.39
CA ASN A 52 1.78 6.14 -0.30
C ASN A 52 2.51 6.22 1.05
N GLY A 53 3.79 6.59 1.00
CA GLY A 53 4.69 6.64 2.16
C GLY A 53 5.36 5.31 2.50
N LEU A 54 5.01 4.22 1.82
CA LEU A 54 5.66 2.91 1.97
C LEU A 54 6.60 2.60 0.81
N SER A 55 7.40 1.56 0.97
CA SER A 55 8.33 1.07 -0.05
C SER A 55 8.25 -0.45 -0.19
N THR A 56 8.69 -0.94 -1.32
CA THR A 56 8.92 -2.37 -1.58
C THR A 56 10.36 -2.57 -2.02
N THR A 57 10.91 -3.75 -1.79
CA THR A 57 12.27 -4.08 -2.22
C THR A 57 12.23 -5.02 -3.41
N LEU A 58 12.83 -4.61 -4.52
CA LEU A 58 13.09 -5.46 -5.66
C LEU A 58 14.45 -6.15 -5.45
N THR A 59 14.49 -7.46 -5.70
CA THR A 59 15.67 -8.29 -5.48
C THR A 59 16.06 -9.01 -6.76
N SER A 60 17.34 -8.96 -7.09
CA SER A 60 17.94 -9.72 -8.19
C SER A 60 18.00 -11.20 -7.88
N SER A 61 17.68 -12.05 -8.86
CA SER A 61 17.92 -13.50 -8.79
C SER A 61 19.41 -13.87 -8.80
N VAL A 62 20.28 -12.93 -9.13
CA VAL A 62 21.73 -13.09 -9.21
C VAL A 62 22.39 -12.21 -8.15
N THR A 63 23.29 -12.78 -7.35
CA THR A 63 23.97 -12.10 -6.22
C THR A 63 25.49 -12.23 -6.29
N ASN A 64 26.08 -12.32 -7.48
CA ASN A 64 27.53 -12.46 -7.62
C ASN A 64 28.24 -11.13 -7.36
N ALA A 65 29.14 -11.08 -6.36
CA ALA A 65 29.85 -9.88 -5.96
C ALA A 65 30.79 -9.30 -7.03
N ASN A 66 31.18 -10.09 -8.01
CA ASN A 66 32.04 -9.65 -9.11
C ASN A 66 31.28 -9.03 -10.28
N TYR A 67 29.93 -9.02 -10.24
CA TYR A 67 29.11 -8.43 -11.27
C TYR A 67 28.80 -6.98 -10.97
N THR A 68 28.64 -6.18 -12.01
CA THR A 68 28.14 -4.81 -11.91
C THR A 68 26.62 -4.83 -12.03
N TYR A 69 25.94 -4.13 -11.14
CA TYR A 69 24.49 -4.00 -11.11
C TYR A 69 24.11 -2.55 -11.40
N VAL A 70 23.17 -2.34 -12.32
CA VAL A 70 22.70 -1.02 -12.73
C VAL A 70 21.17 -1.06 -12.79
N TRP A 71 20.53 -0.38 -11.87
CA TRP A 71 19.08 -0.22 -11.86
C TRP A 71 18.65 0.94 -12.76
N SER A 72 17.52 0.77 -13.43
CA SER A 72 16.95 1.77 -14.33
C SER A 72 15.43 1.88 -14.12
N ASP A 73 14.91 3.07 -14.37
CA ASP A 73 13.50 3.37 -14.49
C ASP A 73 13.16 3.95 -15.86
N ALA A 74 11.95 4.51 -16.04
CA ALA A 74 11.52 5.14 -17.29
C ALA A 74 12.37 6.36 -17.69
N ASN A 75 13.09 6.98 -16.74
CA ASN A 75 13.96 8.14 -16.99
C ASN A 75 15.41 7.74 -17.27
N GLY A 76 15.73 6.47 -17.19
CA GLY A 76 17.07 5.93 -17.42
C GLY A 76 17.71 5.33 -16.18
N VAL A 77 19.04 5.42 -16.10
CA VAL A 77 19.84 4.85 -15.01
C VAL A 77 19.58 5.58 -13.69
N ILE A 78 19.30 4.83 -12.65
CA ILE A 78 19.12 5.35 -11.29
C ILE A 78 20.51 5.51 -10.64
N ALA A 79 20.94 6.75 -10.44
CA ALA A 79 22.25 7.06 -9.90
C ALA A 79 22.45 6.45 -8.50
N GLY A 80 23.58 5.76 -8.30
CA GLY A 80 23.95 5.15 -7.02
C GLY A 80 23.26 3.83 -6.70
N ALA A 81 22.32 3.35 -7.54
CA ALA A 81 21.65 2.08 -7.36
C ALA A 81 22.48 0.94 -8.00
N THR A 82 23.45 0.40 -7.24
CA THR A 82 24.43 -0.59 -7.70
C THR A 82 24.40 -1.91 -6.92
N GLY A 83 23.41 -2.07 -6.04
CA GLY A 83 23.24 -3.29 -5.23
C GLY A 83 22.43 -4.37 -5.93
N THR A 84 22.42 -5.56 -5.34
CA THR A 84 21.56 -6.70 -5.76
C THR A 84 20.09 -6.47 -5.39
N THR A 85 19.80 -5.45 -4.60
CA THR A 85 18.46 -5.04 -4.19
C THR A 85 18.28 -3.54 -4.44
N TYR A 86 17.02 -3.14 -4.68
CA TYR A 86 16.65 -1.73 -4.78
C TYR A 86 15.30 -1.50 -4.07
N SER A 87 15.25 -0.51 -3.18
CA SER A 87 14.02 -0.12 -2.48
C SER A 87 13.27 0.92 -3.29
N VAL A 88 12.02 0.61 -3.64
CA VAL A 88 11.14 1.45 -4.47
C VAL A 88 10.03 2.03 -3.63
N SER A 89 9.88 3.35 -3.64
CA SER A 89 8.80 4.09 -2.98
C SER A 89 7.96 4.95 -3.95
N SER A 90 8.30 4.94 -5.24
CA SER A 90 7.63 5.75 -6.26
C SER A 90 7.02 4.86 -7.34
N ALA A 91 5.93 5.34 -7.95
CA ALA A 91 5.36 4.67 -9.10
C ALA A 91 6.33 4.71 -10.30
N GLY A 92 6.43 3.62 -11.02
CA GLY A 92 7.32 3.51 -12.18
C GLY A 92 7.48 2.09 -12.68
N THR A 93 8.30 1.94 -13.73
CA THR A 93 8.70 0.66 -14.27
C THR A 93 10.19 0.50 -14.07
N TYR A 94 10.59 -0.53 -13.36
CA TYR A 94 11.96 -0.75 -12.93
C TYR A 94 12.55 -2.00 -13.58
N SER A 95 13.82 -1.92 -13.93
CA SER A 95 14.60 -3.05 -14.48
C SER A 95 16.02 -3.01 -13.93
N LEU A 96 16.72 -4.13 -14.05
CA LEU A 96 18.10 -4.29 -13.62
C LEU A 96 18.93 -4.83 -14.77
N SER A 97 20.02 -4.15 -15.11
CA SER A 97 21.09 -4.67 -15.96
C SER A 97 22.25 -5.17 -15.11
N ILE A 98 22.75 -6.36 -15.43
CA ILE A 98 23.95 -6.91 -14.80
C ILE A 98 25.02 -7.12 -15.85
N THR A 99 26.29 -6.90 -15.47
CA THR A 99 27.45 -7.08 -16.35
C THR A 99 28.50 -7.92 -15.63
N THR A 100 28.99 -8.96 -16.30
CA THR A 100 30.06 -9.81 -15.80
C THR A 100 31.42 -9.10 -15.91
N PRO A 101 32.48 -9.55 -15.22
CA PRO A 101 33.84 -9.03 -15.39
C PRO A 101 34.38 -9.18 -16.83
N THR A 102 33.84 -10.14 -17.58
CA THR A 102 34.20 -10.36 -19.00
C THR A 102 33.43 -9.49 -19.98
N GLY A 103 32.56 -8.58 -19.48
CA GLY A 103 31.79 -7.66 -20.31
C GLY A 103 30.46 -8.19 -20.83
N CYS A 104 30.08 -9.44 -20.52
CA CYS A 104 28.75 -9.96 -20.91
C CYS A 104 27.67 -9.32 -20.05
N SER A 105 26.66 -8.73 -20.67
CA SER A 105 25.55 -8.07 -19.96
C SER A 105 24.21 -8.73 -20.25
N SER A 106 23.27 -8.60 -19.30
CA SER A 106 21.90 -9.06 -19.42
C SER A 106 20.97 -8.13 -18.64
N THR A 107 19.73 -8.00 -19.11
CA THR A 107 18.70 -7.19 -18.46
C THR A 107 17.56 -8.08 -17.97
N SER A 108 17.06 -7.78 -16.78
CA SER A 108 15.95 -8.49 -16.16
C SER A 108 14.60 -8.24 -16.84
N ASN A 109 13.56 -8.96 -16.38
CA ASN A 109 12.19 -8.53 -16.58
C ASN A 109 11.97 -7.13 -15.98
N SER A 110 11.01 -6.40 -16.53
CA SER A 110 10.53 -5.13 -15.95
C SER A 110 9.47 -5.39 -14.87
N VAL A 111 9.53 -4.62 -13.79
CA VAL A 111 8.54 -4.64 -12.71
C VAL A 111 7.84 -3.28 -12.65
N VAL A 112 6.51 -3.30 -12.79
CA VAL A 112 5.68 -2.11 -12.67
C VAL A 112 5.28 -1.93 -11.20
N VAL A 113 5.57 -0.77 -10.64
CA VAL A 113 5.15 -0.37 -9.29
C VAL A 113 4.13 0.76 -9.40
N SER A 114 2.98 0.58 -8.76
CA SER A 114 1.93 1.59 -8.61
C SER A 114 1.88 2.07 -7.18
N VAL A 115 1.68 3.37 -6.97
CA VAL A 115 1.47 3.96 -5.64
C VAL A 115 0.03 4.40 -5.54
N ILE A 116 -0.66 3.94 -4.51
CA ILE A 116 -2.03 4.34 -4.18
C ILE A 116 -2.06 5.12 -2.88
N SER A 117 -3.05 5.98 -2.73
CA SER A 117 -3.39 6.65 -1.47
C SER A 117 -4.87 6.51 -1.20
N VAL A 118 -5.23 6.46 0.07
CA VAL A 118 -6.62 6.48 0.51
C VAL A 118 -7.02 7.88 0.92
N SER A 119 -8.21 8.31 0.52
CA SER A 119 -8.76 9.61 0.92
C SER A 119 -9.45 9.52 2.28
N THR A 120 -9.61 10.65 2.94
CA THR A 120 -10.41 10.77 4.14
C THR A 120 -11.88 10.48 3.81
N PRO A 121 -12.58 9.60 4.58
CA PRO A 121 -14.00 9.36 4.38
C PRO A 121 -14.83 10.64 4.54
N SER A 122 -15.90 10.74 3.76
CA SER A 122 -16.85 11.86 3.75
C SER A 122 -18.29 11.36 3.93
N ALA A 123 -19.28 12.26 3.83
CA ALA A 123 -20.69 11.92 3.98
C ALA A 123 -20.99 11.22 5.32
N LEU A 124 -20.42 11.75 6.41
CA LEU A 124 -20.65 11.24 7.76
C LEU A 124 -22.09 11.47 8.20
N SER A 125 -22.67 10.47 8.85
CA SER A 125 -23.99 10.60 9.48
C SER A 125 -24.13 9.61 10.63
N THR A 126 -24.99 9.94 11.60
CA THR A 126 -25.34 9.06 12.69
C THR A 126 -26.80 8.67 12.61
N SER A 127 -27.12 7.38 12.75
CA SER A 127 -28.46 6.83 12.67
C SER A 127 -28.74 5.85 13.81
N SER A 128 -29.99 5.38 13.91
CA SER A 128 -30.41 4.42 14.94
C SER A 128 -29.99 4.80 16.36
N ILE A 129 -30.09 6.10 16.67
CA ILE A 129 -29.73 6.66 17.97
C ILE A 129 -30.75 6.15 19.00
N GLN A 130 -30.25 5.60 20.11
CA GLN A 130 -31.03 5.10 21.24
C GLN A 130 -30.43 5.61 22.55
N LEU A 131 -30.87 5.07 23.67
CA LEU A 131 -30.39 5.46 25.01
C LEU A 131 -28.92 5.10 25.21
N ASP A 132 -28.48 3.97 24.64
CA ASP A 132 -27.21 3.33 24.94
C ASP A 132 -26.38 3.00 23.68
N ARG A 133 -26.85 3.40 22.49
CA ARG A 133 -26.19 3.06 21.22
C ARG A 133 -26.52 4.02 20.10
N ALA A 134 -25.66 4.01 19.07
CA ALA A 134 -25.89 4.67 17.80
C ALA A 134 -25.11 3.96 16.68
N THR A 135 -25.50 4.18 15.43
CA THR A 135 -24.78 3.68 14.24
C THR A 135 -24.12 4.85 13.51
N MET A 136 -22.81 4.81 13.44
CA MET A 136 -21.98 5.74 12.68
C MET A 136 -21.88 5.26 11.25
N ASN A 137 -22.09 6.13 10.26
CA ASN A 137 -22.06 5.82 8.82
C ASN A 137 -21.18 6.82 8.08
N TRP A 138 -20.53 6.35 6.99
CA TRP A 138 -19.68 7.18 6.14
C TRP A 138 -19.66 6.70 4.70
N GLY A 139 -19.19 7.54 3.78
CA GLY A 139 -19.03 7.21 2.37
C GLY A 139 -17.87 6.25 2.14
N ALA A 140 -18.04 5.34 1.17
CA ALA A 140 -16.99 4.41 0.77
C ALA A 140 -15.80 5.14 0.14
N VAL A 141 -14.60 4.64 0.43
CA VAL A 141 -13.33 5.11 -0.14
C VAL A 141 -12.72 4.00 -0.99
N ALA A 142 -12.17 4.35 -2.15
CA ALA A 142 -11.49 3.39 -3.02
C ALA A 142 -10.14 2.96 -2.44
N ASN A 143 -9.71 1.73 -2.76
CA ASN A 143 -8.43 1.14 -2.38
C ASN A 143 -8.20 1.08 -0.86
N VAL A 144 -9.26 1.08 -0.07
CA VAL A 144 -9.20 0.94 1.38
C VAL A 144 -9.11 -0.54 1.76
N ASP A 145 -8.23 -0.86 2.72
CA ASP A 145 -8.18 -2.16 3.38
C ASP A 145 -9.25 -2.22 4.48
N HIS A 146 -9.27 -1.23 5.36
CA HIS A 146 -10.26 -1.09 6.42
C HIS A 146 -10.43 0.38 6.85
N TYR A 147 -11.38 0.61 7.74
CA TYR A 147 -11.59 1.90 8.40
C TYR A 147 -11.29 1.80 9.88
N ASP A 148 -10.78 2.91 10.43
CA ASP A 148 -10.69 3.12 11.87
C ASP A 148 -11.67 4.23 12.26
N VAL A 149 -12.43 4.01 13.31
CA VAL A 149 -13.31 5.01 13.91
C VAL A 149 -12.81 5.33 15.31
N ARG A 150 -12.87 6.60 15.69
CA ARG A 150 -12.69 7.01 17.07
C ARG A 150 -13.89 7.80 17.56
N ILE A 151 -14.26 7.58 18.80
CA ILE A 151 -15.43 8.20 19.45
C ILE A 151 -15.08 8.60 20.88
N ARG A 152 -15.66 9.70 21.35
CA ARG A 152 -15.60 10.14 22.74
C ARG A 152 -16.85 10.93 23.12
N GLU A 153 -17.07 11.12 24.41
CA GLU A 153 -18.00 12.14 24.87
C GLU A 153 -17.47 13.54 24.52
N GLN A 154 -18.36 14.41 24.07
CA GLN A 154 -17.98 15.77 23.70
C GLN A 154 -17.64 16.57 24.97
N GLY A 155 -16.43 17.12 25.03
CA GLY A 155 -16.00 17.95 26.17
C GLY A 155 -14.49 17.95 26.37
N ALA A 156 -14.01 18.89 27.17
CA ALA A 156 -12.60 19.00 27.50
C ALA A 156 -12.13 17.81 28.36
N GLY A 157 -11.02 17.20 27.97
CA GLY A 157 -10.35 16.14 28.77
C GLY A 157 -10.85 14.73 28.54
N THR A 158 -11.80 14.50 27.61
CA THR A 158 -12.26 13.14 27.28
C THR A 158 -11.31 12.47 26.29
N SER A 159 -10.94 11.21 26.56
CA SER A 159 -10.07 10.43 25.69
C SER A 159 -10.83 9.79 24.55
N TRP A 160 -10.20 9.69 23.37
CA TRP A 160 -10.74 8.96 22.24
C TRP A 160 -10.71 7.43 22.48
N THR A 161 -11.83 6.77 22.26
CA THR A 161 -11.92 5.31 22.14
C THR A 161 -11.75 4.95 20.66
N LEU A 162 -10.74 4.15 20.33
CA LEU A 162 -10.46 3.69 18.97
C LEU A 162 -11.17 2.35 18.70
N ILE A 163 -11.75 2.23 17.52
CA ILE A 163 -12.36 1.00 16.98
C ILE A 163 -11.72 0.78 15.61
N SER A 164 -10.87 -0.22 15.47
CA SER A 164 -10.10 -0.50 14.26
C SER A 164 -10.65 -1.68 13.46
N ASN A 165 -10.12 -1.86 12.25
CA ASN A 165 -10.40 -3.00 11.37
C ASN A 165 -11.89 -3.13 10.98
N ILE A 166 -12.53 -2.03 10.63
CA ILE A 166 -13.91 -2.02 10.17
C ILE A 166 -13.92 -2.17 8.64
N LEU A 167 -14.50 -3.28 8.15
CA LEU A 167 -14.53 -3.60 6.72
C LEU A 167 -15.77 -3.06 5.98
N THR A 168 -16.68 -2.42 6.70
CA THR A 168 -17.93 -1.85 6.19
C THR A 168 -17.90 -0.34 6.30
N THR A 169 -18.85 0.34 5.68
CA THR A 169 -19.01 1.81 5.76
C THR A 169 -19.94 2.23 6.90
N SER A 170 -20.13 1.37 7.88
CA SER A 170 -20.91 1.67 9.08
C SER A 170 -20.41 0.89 10.29
N ARG A 171 -20.63 1.46 11.48
CA ARG A 171 -20.31 0.81 12.75
C ARG A 171 -21.32 1.19 13.83
N GLN A 172 -21.97 0.20 14.41
CA GLN A 172 -22.76 0.40 15.62
C GLN A 172 -21.84 0.44 16.84
N LYS A 173 -22.01 1.45 17.68
CA LYS A 173 -21.39 1.56 19.00
C LYS A 173 -22.47 1.40 20.05
N THR A 174 -22.24 0.50 21.00
CA THR A 174 -23.08 0.23 22.16
C THR A 174 -22.36 0.62 23.44
N GLY A 175 -23.07 0.63 24.57
CA GLY A 175 -22.52 1.00 25.89
C GLY A 175 -22.26 2.49 26.02
N LEU A 176 -23.08 3.30 25.36
CA LEU A 176 -23.10 4.75 25.51
C LEU A 176 -23.97 5.13 26.73
N SER A 177 -23.66 6.27 27.36
CA SER A 177 -24.50 6.87 28.38
C SER A 177 -25.71 7.57 27.75
N SER A 178 -26.87 7.52 28.36
CA SER A 178 -28.05 8.24 27.91
C SER A 178 -27.92 9.74 28.16
N SER A 179 -28.66 10.57 27.43
CA SER A 179 -28.65 12.05 27.54
C SER A 179 -27.23 12.65 27.36
N THR A 180 -26.38 12.00 26.62
CA THR A 180 -24.95 12.35 26.47
C THR A 180 -24.63 12.69 25.06
N THR A 181 -23.88 13.77 24.84
CA THR A 181 -23.39 14.18 23.50
C THR A 181 -22.05 13.53 23.25
N TYR A 182 -21.93 12.92 22.07
CA TYR A 182 -20.74 12.27 21.59
C TYR A 182 -20.24 12.94 20.29
N GLU A 183 -18.94 12.87 20.08
CA GLU A 183 -18.32 13.17 18.78
C GLU A 183 -17.51 11.97 18.30
N TRP A 184 -17.49 11.77 16.99
CA TRP A 184 -16.74 10.69 16.38
C TRP A 184 -16.10 11.12 15.06
N GLN A 185 -15.05 10.42 14.69
CA GLN A 185 -14.30 10.63 13.46
C GLN A 185 -13.95 9.27 12.84
N VAL A 186 -13.70 9.26 11.54
CA VAL A 186 -13.30 8.08 10.80
C VAL A 186 -12.10 8.40 9.91
N ARG A 187 -11.24 7.40 9.70
CA ARG A 187 -10.17 7.44 8.72
C ARG A 187 -10.12 6.15 7.92
N SER A 188 -9.53 6.22 6.73
CA SER A 188 -9.26 5.06 5.87
C SER A 188 -7.86 4.55 6.12
N ALA A 189 -7.67 3.24 6.13
CA ALA A 189 -6.37 2.58 6.14
C ALA A 189 -6.12 1.90 4.80
N CYS A 190 -4.94 2.09 4.24
CA CYS A 190 -4.51 1.45 3.00
C CYS A 190 -3.86 0.09 3.26
N THR A 191 -3.33 -0.12 4.46
CA THR A 191 -2.67 -1.35 4.90
C THR A 191 -3.38 -1.93 6.12
N ASN A 192 -3.32 -3.23 6.24
CA ASN A 192 -3.98 -3.97 7.32
C ASN A 192 -3.43 -3.62 8.74
N ASP A 193 -2.21 -3.13 8.83
CA ASP A 193 -1.56 -2.69 10.07
C ASP A 193 -1.71 -1.19 10.36
N SER A 194 -2.51 -0.47 9.55
CA SER A 194 -2.68 0.99 9.62
C SER A 194 -1.36 1.79 9.53
N SER A 195 -0.31 1.24 8.92
CA SER A 195 0.96 1.97 8.69
C SER A 195 0.83 3.06 7.64
N SER A 196 -0.19 2.97 6.76
CA SER A 196 -0.54 4.01 5.79
C SER A 196 -2.03 4.31 5.88
N VAL A 197 -2.37 5.50 6.37
CA VAL A 197 -3.74 5.93 6.65
C VAL A 197 -4.01 7.33 6.11
N SER A 198 -5.29 7.66 5.91
CA SER A 198 -5.72 9.04 5.66
C SER A 198 -5.66 9.90 6.94
N ALA A 199 -5.84 11.20 6.79
CA ALA A 199 -6.22 12.04 7.93
C ALA A 199 -7.55 11.58 8.53
N TRP A 200 -7.81 11.95 9.80
CA TRP A 200 -9.13 11.81 10.40
C TRP A 200 -10.12 12.76 9.72
N SER A 201 -11.38 12.34 9.58
CA SER A 201 -12.46 13.20 9.11
C SER A 201 -12.69 14.38 10.06
N SER A 202 -13.50 15.37 9.63
CA SER A 202 -14.17 16.26 10.59
C SER A 202 -14.98 15.47 11.60
N SER A 203 -15.19 16.03 12.81
CA SER A 203 -16.05 15.40 13.80
C SER A 203 -17.52 15.45 13.37
N GLU A 204 -18.22 14.35 13.51
CA GLU A 204 -19.67 14.25 13.49
C GLU A 204 -20.16 14.15 14.94
N ILE A 205 -21.25 14.84 15.26
CA ILE A 205 -21.75 14.97 16.63
C ILE A 205 -23.18 14.45 16.69
N PHE A 206 -23.49 13.71 17.75
CA PHE A 206 -24.85 13.26 18.06
C PHE A 206 -25.07 13.20 19.57
N SER A 207 -26.35 13.18 19.98
CA SER A 207 -26.72 12.95 21.38
C SER A 207 -27.60 11.72 21.51
N THR A 208 -27.31 10.87 22.48
CA THR A 208 -28.18 9.75 22.84
C THR A 208 -29.52 10.23 23.40
N LEU A 209 -30.52 9.37 23.31
CA LEU A 209 -31.87 9.70 23.81
C LEU A 209 -31.86 9.90 25.33
N THR A 210 -32.83 10.70 25.79
CA THR A 210 -33.12 10.87 27.20
C THR A 210 -34.09 9.77 27.65
N PRO A 211 -33.84 9.10 28.77
CA PRO A 211 -34.81 8.15 29.33
C PRO A 211 -36.15 8.82 29.58
N CYS A 212 -37.22 8.11 29.26
CA CYS A 212 -38.55 8.57 29.63
C CYS A 212 -38.64 8.63 31.18
N THR A 213 -39.13 9.73 31.71
CA THR A 213 -39.45 9.83 33.12
C THR A 213 -40.74 9.07 33.43
N THR A 214 -40.77 8.41 34.55
CA THR A 214 -42.04 7.82 35.04
C THR A 214 -43.05 8.95 35.30
N PRO A 215 -44.28 8.82 34.83
CA PRO A 215 -45.33 9.79 35.19
C PRO A 215 -45.38 10.04 36.71
N GLN A 216 -45.39 11.29 37.06
CA GLN A 216 -45.46 11.69 38.51
C GLN A 216 -46.87 12.03 38.87
N ASN A 217 -47.16 11.98 40.17
CA ASN A 217 -48.43 12.40 40.74
C ASN A 217 -49.68 11.81 40.03
N PRO A 218 -49.74 10.49 39.80
CA PRO A 218 -50.93 9.90 39.21
C PRO A 218 -52.13 10.16 40.08
N ASN A 219 -53.17 10.72 39.51
CA ASN A 219 -54.44 10.92 40.23
C ASN A 219 -55.60 10.61 39.28
N GLU A 220 -56.77 10.43 39.90
CA GLU A 220 -58.02 10.14 39.17
C GLU A 220 -58.97 11.30 39.38
N SER A 221 -59.72 11.64 38.33
CA SER A 221 -60.77 12.64 38.39
C SER A 221 -62.00 12.19 37.55
N GLY A 222 -63.11 12.84 37.72
CA GLY A 222 -64.34 12.57 36.98
C GLY A 222 -64.80 11.12 37.04
N ILE A 223 -64.69 10.47 38.22
CA ILE A 223 -65.05 9.10 38.47
C ILE A 223 -66.58 8.96 38.40
N THR A 224 -67.09 8.10 37.54
CA THR A 224 -68.48 7.74 37.43
C THR A 224 -68.61 6.20 37.43
N LEU A 225 -69.85 5.65 37.35
CA LEU A 225 -70.06 4.20 37.27
C LEU A 225 -69.41 3.56 36.05
N THR A 226 -69.12 4.31 35.01
CA THR A 226 -68.64 3.77 33.73
C THR A 226 -67.36 4.39 33.20
N GLN A 227 -66.79 5.44 33.84
CA GLN A 227 -65.59 6.12 33.40
C GLN A 227 -64.84 6.78 34.53
N ALA A 228 -63.55 6.95 34.34
CA ALA A 228 -62.64 7.75 35.12
C ALA A 228 -61.62 8.42 34.21
N THR A 229 -61.13 9.61 34.59
CA THR A 229 -59.99 10.25 33.90
C THR A 229 -58.76 10.03 34.72
N LEU A 230 -57.72 9.46 34.14
CA LEU A 230 -56.41 9.34 34.74
C LEU A 230 -55.58 10.56 34.38
N ASN A 231 -54.99 11.20 35.35
CA ASN A 231 -54.12 12.38 35.20
C ASN A 231 -52.74 12.08 35.79
N TRP A 232 -51.70 12.70 35.20
CA TRP A 232 -50.32 12.63 35.71
C TRP A 232 -49.55 13.87 35.22
N ASP A 233 -48.47 14.20 35.90
CA ASP A 233 -47.53 15.23 35.49
C ASP A 233 -46.51 14.62 34.53
N ALA A 234 -46.06 15.39 33.49
CA ALA A 234 -45.10 14.99 32.47
C ALA A 234 -43.63 15.08 33.01
#